data_b42d66f346f717a6f350eb10b774c40b
#
_entry.id   b42d66f346f717a6f350eb10b774c40b
#
_cell.length_a   1.000
_cell.length_b   1.000
_cell.length_c   1.000
_cell.angle_alpha   90.00
_cell.angle_beta   90.00
_cell.angle_gamma   90.00
#
_symmetry.space_group_name_H-M   'P 1'
#
loop_
_entity.id
_entity.type
_entity.pdbx_description
1 polymer ?
#
loop_
_entity_poly.entity_id
_entity_poly.type
_entity_poly.pdbx_seq_one_letter_code
_entity_poly.pdbx_strand_id
1 'polypeptide(L)'
;MRIIWYLWLAFFYSGAAAESWRLQVPRVPFDYDSGYETVDYQPLDKAAKPWRLCIAYPHLKDAYWLSVNFGMVTEARRLGVSFKLVEAGGYPNLQRQIQQAESCVAEGADAFVVGTVSYNGLGSTVERIAASIPVIAAVNDIADTGITAKVGVSWTDMGAAAARIIAERHPKSSPPVKVAWFPGPQEAGWVKFVEQGFQNALAGSSAKIVATKYGDTGREIQVRLVEEALDEVADLDYIAGSAPTAEAAVSVLRARGLQDQVQIVSDYMTHAVYRGVLRNRIIATPTDLPVLQGRLAIEVAVRAIEKKLRYSHLGPQIQIFDQQSSDPNMLDLSLAPAAFAPVFELRMPQ
;
A
#
# COMPACT_ATOMS: atom_id res chain seq x y z
N MET A 1 -27.30 53.20 -43.31
CA MET A 1 -26.09 52.34 -43.31
C MET A 1 -25.93 51.78 -41.92
N ARG A 2 -26.34 50.49 -41.67
CA ARG A 2 -26.26 49.84 -40.39
C ARG A 2 -25.02 48.91 -40.40
N ILE A 3 -24.05 49.26 -39.60
CA ILE A 3 -22.82 48.44 -39.41
C ILE A 3 -23.12 47.36 -38.41
N ILE A 4 -23.09 46.07 -38.82
CA ILE A 4 -23.24 44.89 -37.98
C ILE A 4 -21.82 44.48 -37.53
N TRP A 5 -21.58 44.58 -36.21
CA TRP A 5 -20.36 44.08 -35.60
C TRP A 5 -20.53 42.59 -35.32
N TYR A 6 -19.75 41.72 -35.97
CA TYR A 6 -19.62 40.32 -35.61
C TYR A 6 -18.64 40.17 -34.45
N LEU A 7 -19.16 39.85 -33.26
CA LEU A 7 -18.33 39.39 -32.15
C LEU A 7 -17.87 37.96 -32.43
N TRP A 8 -16.58 37.75 -32.64
CA TRP A 8 -15.95 36.44 -32.61
C TRP A 8 -15.74 36.03 -31.17
N LEU A 9 -16.56 35.09 -30.67
CA LEU A 9 -16.30 34.37 -29.41
C LEU A 9 -15.18 33.36 -29.68
N ALA A 10 -13.96 33.66 -29.25
CA ALA A 10 -12.88 32.72 -29.17
C ALA A 10 -13.15 31.76 -28.00
N PHE A 11 -13.58 30.53 -28.28
CA PHE A 11 -13.58 29.44 -27.32
C PHE A 11 -12.14 29.07 -27.00
N PHE A 12 -11.64 29.53 -25.86
CA PHE A 12 -10.44 28.99 -25.27
C PHE A 12 -10.77 27.56 -24.77
N TYR A 13 -10.40 26.55 -25.56
CA TYR A 13 -10.27 25.18 -25.05
C TYR A 13 -9.16 25.21 -24.01
N SER A 14 -9.53 25.32 -22.76
CA SER A 14 -8.63 24.99 -21.67
C SER A 14 -8.36 23.47 -21.77
N GLY A 15 -7.28 23.09 -22.42
CA GLY A 15 -6.81 21.71 -22.43
C GLY A 15 -6.56 21.33 -20.98
N ALA A 16 -7.36 20.42 -20.40
CA ALA A 16 -7.02 19.80 -19.15
C ALA A 16 -5.60 19.24 -19.31
N ALA A 17 -4.68 19.66 -18.43
CA ALA A 17 -3.34 19.09 -18.41
C ALA A 17 -3.49 17.58 -18.30
N ALA A 18 -2.82 16.82 -19.18
CA ALA A 18 -2.85 15.36 -19.10
C ALA A 18 -2.38 14.95 -17.71
N GLU A 19 -3.15 14.07 -17.06
CA GLU A 19 -2.79 13.54 -15.73
C GLU A 19 -1.40 12.90 -15.82
N SER A 20 -0.51 13.24 -14.89
CA SER A 20 0.80 12.62 -14.77
C SER A 20 1.06 12.22 -13.33
N TRP A 21 1.77 11.11 -13.13
CA TRP A 21 2.13 10.61 -11.81
C TRP A 21 3.64 10.64 -11.63
N ARG A 22 4.09 11.27 -10.56
CA ARG A 22 5.50 11.26 -10.20
C ARG A 22 5.83 9.96 -9.48
N LEU A 23 6.61 9.09 -10.12
CA LEU A 23 6.89 7.74 -9.65
C LEU A 23 8.39 7.50 -9.49
N GLN A 24 8.72 6.50 -8.68
CA GLN A 24 10.04 5.92 -8.56
C GLN A 24 10.11 4.61 -9.36
N VAL A 25 11.20 4.46 -10.10
CA VAL A 25 11.53 3.27 -10.88
C VAL A 25 12.89 2.79 -10.40
N PRO A 26 13.03 1.57 -9.86
CA PRO A 26 14.33 0.99 -9.55
C PRO A 26 15.21 0.94 -10.80
N ARG A 27 16.51 1.26 -10.65
CA ARG A 27 17.46 1.28 -11.77
C ARG A 27 17.64 -0.11 -12.39
N VAL A 28 17.57 -1.15 -11.55
CA VAL A 28 17.49 -2.53 -11.98
C VAL A 28 16.10 -3.04 -11.61
N PRO A 29 15.28 -3.52 -12.57
CA PRO A 29 13.96 -4.05 -12.29
C PRO A 29 13.99 -5.13 -11.20
N PHE A 30 13.04 -5.09 -10.29
CA PHE A 30 12.85 -6.00 -9.13
C PHE A 30 13.92 -5.90 -8.04
N ASP A 31 14.92 -5.04 -8.19
CA ASP A 31 15.97 -4.78 -7.20
C ASP A 31 15.79 -3.40 -6.57
N TYR A 32 15.20 -3.35 -5.38
CA TYR A 32 15.02 -2.12 -4.61
C TYR A 32 16.36 -1.51 -4.13
N ASP A 33 17.43 -2.30 -4.01
CA ASP A 33 18.74 -1.83 -3.54
C ASP A 33 19.55 -1.16 -4.66
N SER A 34 19.11 -1.27 -5.92
CA SER A 34 19.76 -0.64 -7.07
C SER A 34 19.66 0.90 -7.09
N GLY A 35 18.86 1.48 -6.17
CA GLY A 35 18.47 2.88 -6.17
C GLY A 35 17.40 3.21 -7.20
N TYR A 36 16.90 4.45 -7.18
CA TYR A 36 15.73 4.86 -7.95
C TYR A 36 16.03 5.96 -8.95
N GLU A 37 15.26 5.96 -10.03
CA GLU A 37 15.03 7.09 -10.91
C GLU A 37 13.61 7.63 -10.69
N THR A 38 13.46 8.96 -10.63
CA THR A 38 12.15 9.59 -10.56
C THR A 38 11.68 9.93 -11.97
N VAL A 39 10.46 9.51 -12.32
CA VAL A 39 9.87 9.70 -13.64
C VAL A 39 8.50 10.37 -13.54
N ASP A 40 8.18 11.20 -14.54
CA ASP A 40 6.83 11.71 -14.74
C ASP A 40 6.09 10.73 -15.68
N TYR A 41 5.30 9.85 -15.07
CA TYR A 41 4.59 8.77 -15.74
C TYR A 41 3.29 9.28 -16.34
N GLN A 42 3.10 9.04 -17.63
CA GLN A 42 1.88 9.38 -18.34
C GLN A 42 1.00 8.12 -18.46
N PRO A 43 -0.16 8.05 -17.76
CA PRO A 43 -1.07 6.93 -17.91
C PRO A 43 -1.68 6.86 -19.31
N LEU A 44 -2.20 5.69 -19.69
CA LEU A 44 -2.96 5.51 -20.93
C LEU A 44 -4.22 6.37 -20.89
N ASP A 45 -4.60 6.97 -22.00
CA ASP A 45 -5.89 7.65 -22.09
C ASP A 45 -7.06 6.67 -22.00
N LYS A 46 -6.94 5.51 -22.65
CA LYS A 46 -7.95 4.46 -22.71
C LYS A 46 -7.31 3.12 -23.06
N ALA A 47 -7.90 2.02 -22.60
CA ALA A 47 -7.56 0.69 -23.08
C ALA A 47 -8.05 0.47 -24.52
N ALA A 48 -7.30 -0.33 -25.30
CA ALA A 48 -7.67 -0.66 -26.67
C ALA A 48 -8.92 -1.57 -26.77
N LYS A 49 -9.22 -2.32 -25.70
CA LYS A 49 -10.37 -3.24 -25.57
C LYS A 49 -10.86 -3.27 -24.13
N PRO A 50 -12.09 -3.72 -23.88
CA PRO A 50 -12.62 -3.92 -22.54
C PRO A 50 -12.04 -5.19 -21.89
N TRP A 51 -10.73 -5.18 -21.63
CA TRP A 51 -9.99 -6.30 -21.02
C TRP A 51 -10.62 -6.75 -19.70
N ARG A 52 -10.40 -8.01 -19.35
CA ARG A 52 -10.91 -8.63 -18.11
C ARG A 52 -9.71 -8.98 -17.21
N LEU A 53 -9.69 -8.45 -16.01
CA LEU A 53 -8.61 -8.69 -15.05
C LEU A 53 -9.10 -9.62 -13.93
N CYS A 54 -8.24 -10.54 -13.52
CA CYS A 54 -8.39 -11.26 -12.25
C CYS A 54 -7.51 -10.57 -11.20
N ILE A 55 -8.07 -10.24 -10.04
CA ILE A 55 -7.37 -9.59 -8.93
C ILE A 55 -7.48 -10.48 -7.70
N ALA A 56 -6.37 -10.76 -7.02
CA ALA A 56 -6.35 -11.50 -5.76
C ALA A 56 -5.73 -10.67 -4.64
N TYR A 57 -6.44 -10.59 -3.49
CA TYR A 57 -6.00 -9.89 -2.27
C TYR A 57 -5.81 -10.84 -1.09
N PRO A 58 -5.03 -10.44 -0.07
CA PRO A 58 -5.00 -11.14 1.21
C PRO A 58 -6.37 -11.09 1.91
N HIS A 59 -6.94 -9.90 2.02
CA HIS A 59 -8.23 -9.62 2.67
C HIS A 59 -8.67 -8.17 2.45
N LEU A 60 -9.90 -7.86 2.89
CA LEU A 60 -10.44 -6.50 2.95
C LEU A 60 -10.78 -6.05 4.39
N LYS A 61 -10.20 -6.70 5.41
CA LYS A 61 -10.37 -6.37 6.82
C LYS A 61 -9.66 -5.07 7.22
N ASP A 62 -8.53 -4.80 6.58
CA ASP A 62 -7.74 -3.59 6.76
C ASP A 62 -8.20 -2.52 5.76
N ALA A 63 -8.43 -1.31 6.25
CA ALA A 63 -8.83 -0.16 5.43
C ALA A 63 -7.77 0.24 4.37
N TYR A 64 -6.53 -0.21 4.51
CA TYR A 64 -5.50 -0.07 3.51
C TYR A 64 -5.93 -0.70 2.16
N TRP A 65 -6.37 -1.96 2.19
CA TRP A 65 -6.82 -2.65 0.99
C TRP A 65 -8.10 -2.07 0.39
N LEU A 66 -8.94 -1.37 1.18
CA LEU A 66 -10.06 -0.57 0.65
C LEU A 66 -9.54 0.59 -0.20
N SER A 67 -8.46 1.25 0.22
CA SER A 67 -7.86 2.34 -0.56
C SER A 67 -7.23 1.83 -1.86
N VAL A 68 -6.54 0.69 -1.82
CA VAL A 68 -6.06 0.02 -3.05
C VAL A 68 -7.22 -0.34 -3.98
N ASN A 69 -8.29 -0.93 -3.44
CA ASN A 69 -9.49 -1.28 -4.23
C ASN A 69 -10.13 -0.04 -4.88
N PHE A 70 -10.25 1.06 -4.15
CA PHE A 70 -10.74 2.32 -4.70
C PHE A 70 -9.91 2.81 -5.88
N GLY A 71 -8.58 2.76 -5.76
CA GLY A 71 -7.67 3.09 -6.85
C GLY A 71 -7.88 2.19 -8.07
N MET A 72 -7.99 0.88 -7.86
CA MET A 72 -8.25 -0.09 -8.95
C MET A 72 -9.58 0.17 -9.63
N VAL A 73 -10.66 0.42 -8.87
CA VAL A 73 -11.98 0.75 -9.42
C VAL A 73 -11.95 2.02 -10.25
N THR A 74 -11.29 3.07 -9.73
CA THR A 74 -11.16 4.35 -10.40
C THR A 74 -10.47 4.20 -11.74
N GLU A 75 -9.33 3.50 -11.76
CA GLU A 75 -8.57 3.34 -12.99
C GLU A 75 -9.22 2.37 -13.97
N ALA A 76 -9.81 1.28 -13.50
CA ALA A 76 -10.53 0.34 -14.36
C ALA A 76 -11.71 1.02 -15.07
N ARG A 77 -12.47 1.87 -14.37
CA ARG A 77 -13.53 2.68 -14.99
C ARG A 77 -12.98 3.66 -16.02
N ARG A 78 -11.89 4.36 -15.70
CA ARG A 78 -11.26 5.33 -16.59
C ARG A 78 -10.77 4.68 -17.88
N LEU A 79 -10.13 3.51 -17.76
CA LEU A 79 -9.62 2.76 -18.91
C LEU A 79 -10.70 1.96 -19.68
N GLY A 80 -11.86 1.72 -19.08
CA GLY A 80 -12.93 0.92 -19.67
C GLY A 80 -12.67 -0.58 -19.60
N VAL A 81 -12.04 -1.08 -18.51
CA VAL A 81 -11.73 -2.50 -18.29
C VAL A 81 -12.54 -3.08 -17.15
N SER A 82 -12.81 -4.39 -17.22
CA SER A 82 -13.56 -5.15 -16.21
C SER A 82 -12.60 -5.88 -15.28
N PHE A 83 -13.03 -6.15 -14.05
CA PHE A 83 -12.28 -7.05 -13.17
C PHE A 83 -13.18 -7.89 -12.26
N LYS A 84 -12.64 -9.03 -11.84
CA LYS A 84 -13.12 -9.82 -10.70
C LYS A 84 -12.05 -9.83 -9.62
N LEU A 85 -12.42 -9.49 -8.38
CA LEU A 85 -11.56 -9.51 -7.21
C LEU A 85 -11.95 -10.68 -6.32
N VAL A 86 -10.97 -11.47 -5.91
CA VAL A 86 -11.08 -12.54 -4.91
C VAL A 86 -10.17 -12.23 -3.73
N GLU A 87 -10.56 -12.63 -2.52
CA GLU A 87 -9.76 -12.38 -1.32
C GLU A 87 -9.66 -13.65 -0.44
N ALA A 88 -8.47 -13.88 0.11
CA ALA A 88 -8.16 -15.09 0.86
C ALA A 88 -8.75 -15.12 2.28
N GLY A 89 -9.18 -13.98 2.83
CA GLY A 89 -9.71 -13.87 4.18
C GLY A 89 -8.65 -13.70 5.27
N GLY A 90 -7.37 -13.54 4.89
CA GLY A 90 -6.24 -13.32 5.80
C GLY A 90 -4.95 -13.95 5.31
N TYR A 91 -3.84 -13.50 5.88
CA TYR A 91 -2.50 -13.97 5.50
C TYR A 91 -2.25 -15.48 5.76
N PRO A 92 -2.85 -16.14 6.74
CA PRO A 92 -2.69 -17.58 6.93
C PRO A 92 -3.27 -18.46 5.81
N ASN A 93 -4.06 -17.89 4.91
CA ASN A 93 -4.90 -18.64 3.97
C ASN A 93 -4.27 -18.82 2.57
N LEU A 94 -3.00 -19.22 2.51
CA LEU A 94 -2.25 -19.40 1.25
C LEU A 94 -2.98 -20.33 0.27
N GLN A 95 -3.42 -21.50 0.72
CA GLN A 95 -4.08 -22.48 -0.15
C GLN A 95 -5.38 -21.94 -0.75
N ARG A 96 -6.11 -21.16 0.03
CA ARG A 96 -7.31 -20.47 -0.47
C ARG A 96 -6.97 -19.45 -1.56
N GLN A 97 -5.90 -18.66 -1.37
CA GLN A 97 -5.47 -17.68 -2.39
C GLN A 97 -5.06 -18.38 -3.69
N ILE A 98 -4.33 -19.51 -3.61
CA ILE A 98 -3.95 -20.32 -4.76
C ILE A 98 -5.19 -20.77 -5.53
N GLN A 99 -6.15 -21.44 -4.86
CA GLN A 99 -7.37 -21.93 -5.48
C GLN A 99 -8.20 -20.84 -6.13
N GLN A 100 -8.32 -19.70 -5.45
CA GLN A 100 -9.04 -18.53 -5.95
C GLN A 100 -8.37 -17.92 -7.17
N ALA A 101 -7.03 -17.80 -7.18
CA ALA A 101 -6.27 -17.29 -8.31
C ALA A 101 -6.47 -18.17 -9.55
N GLU A 102 -6.31 -19.50 -9.41
CA GLU A 102 -6.49 -20.45 -10.49
C GLU A 102 -7.92 -20.42 -11.05
N SER A 103 -8.92 -20.42 -10.18
CA SER A 103 -10.34 -20.36 -10.60
C SER A 103 -10.67 -19.05 -11.31
N CYS A 104 -10.24 -17.93 -10.77
CA CYS A 104 -10.52 -16.61 -11.32
C CYS A 104 -9.84 -16.42 -12.70
N VAL A 105 -8.62 -16.90 -12.87
CA VAL A 105 -7.91 -16.85 -14.15
C VAL A 105 -8.58 -17.76 -15.17
N ALA A 106 -9.01 -18.96 -14.77
CA ALA A 106 -9.71 -19.92 -15.65
C ALA A 106 -11.05 -19.40 -16.20
N GLU A 107 -11.66 -18.38 -15.57
CA GLU A 107 -12.85 -17.70 -16.09
C GLU A 107 -12.57 -16.79 -17.31
N GLY A 108 -11.33 -16.78 -17.82
CA GLY A 108 -10.94 -16.05 -19.03
C GLY A 108 -10.44 -14.65 -18.74
N ALA A 109 -9.57 -14.48 -17.76
CA ALA A 109 -8.86 -13.24 -17.50
C ALA A 109 -7.74 -13.01 -18.54
N ASP A 110 -7.54 -11.74 -18.91
CA ASP A 110 -6.47 -11.29 -19.81
C ASP A 110 -5.17 -10.92 -19.07
N ALA A 111 -5.25 -10.67 -17.76
CA ALA A 111 -4.11 -10.52 -16.85
C ALA A 111 -4.50 -10.88 -15.42
N PHE A 112 -3.48 -11.23 -14.61
CA PHE A 112 -3.62 -11.52 -13.19
C PHE A 112 -2.87 -10.46 -12.38
N VAL A 113 -3.57 -9.83 -11.42
CA VAL A 113 -3.00 -8.86 -10.48
C VAL A 113 -3.04 -9.47 -9.09
N VAL A 114 -1.89 -9.56 -8.41
CA VAL A 114 -1.81 -10.26 -7.13
C VAL A 114 -1.17 -9.40 -6.03
N GLY A 115 -1.96 -9.15 -4.96
CA GLY A 115 -1.47 -8.82 -3.63
C GLY A 115 -1.32 -10.12 -2.83
N THR A 116 -0.10 -10.61 -2.71
CA THR A 116 0.16 -11.95 -2.18
C THR A 116 -0.01 -12.03 -0.66
N VAL A 117 -0.41 -13.21 -0.16
CA VAL A 117 -0.36 -13.53 1.28
C VAL A 117 1.02 -14.05 1.72
N SER A 118 1.88 -14.49 0.78
CA SER A 118 3.18 -15.08 1.09
C SER A 118 4.22 -14.70 0.04
N TYR A 119 5.46 -14.45 0.46
CA TYR A 119 6.54 -14.10 -0.46
C TYR A 119 6.86 -15.19 -1.49
N ASN A 120 6.94 -16.44 -1.03
CA ASN A 120 7.31 -17.59 -1.88
C ASN A 120 6.15 -18.52 -2.22
N GLY A 121 5.08 -18.50 -1.42
CA GLY A 121 4.06 -19.55 -1.44
C GLY A 121 3.25 -19.67 -2.73
N LEU A 122 3.15 -18.58 -3.52
CA LEU A 122 2.44 -18.58 -4.80
C LEU A 122 3.35 -18.87 -6.01
N GLY A 123 4.66 -19.02 -5.85
CA GLY A 123 5.61 -19.06 -6.96
C GLY A 123 5.19 -20.00 -8.10
N SER A 124 4.95 -21.29 -7.81
CA SER A 124 4.54 -22.25 -8.84
C SER A 124 3.19 -21.93 -9.51
N THR A 125 2.26 -21.32 -8.78
CA THR A 125 0.97 -20.88 -9.34
C THR A 125 1.16 -19.67 -10.25
N VAL A 126 1.98 -18.71 -9.84
CA VAL A 126 2.34 -17.55 -10.66
C VAL A 126 3.02 -17.99 -11.96
N GLU A 127 4.00 -18.91 -11.91
CA GLU A 127 4.66 -19.44 -13.10
C GLU A 127 3.67 -20.09 -14.07
N ARG A 128 2.72 -20.91 -13.58
CA ARG A 128 1.70 -21.54 -14.42
C ARG A 128 0.80 -20.49 -15.10
N ILE A 129 0.37 -19.47 -14.36
CA ILE A 129 -0.47 -18.40 -14.90
C ILE A 129 0.31 -17.57 -15.91
N ALA A 130 1.56 -17.23 -15.61
CA ALA A 130 2.45 -16.42 -16.45
C ALA A 130 2.75 -17.06 -17.80
N ALA A 131 2.64 -18.39 -17.92
CA ALA A 131 2.77 -19.07 -19.21
C ALA A 131 1.69 -18.66 -20.24
N SER A 132 0.58 -18.06 -19.80
CA SER A 132 -0.56 -17.73 -20.68
C SER A 132 -0.93 -16.25 -20.68
N ILE A 133 -0.83 -15.56 -19.52
CA ILE A 133 -1.24 -14.17 -19.36
C ILE A 133 -0.24 -13.40 -18.48
N PRO A 134 -0.14 -12.06 -18.63
CA PRO A 134 0.70 -11.24 -17.75
C PRO A 134 0.31 -11.36 -16.28
N VAL A 135 1.32 -11.42 -15.39
CA VAL A 135 1.13 -11.40 -13.94
C VAL A 135 1.75 -10.12 -13.36
N ILE A 136 0.95 -9.35 -12.66
CA ILE A 136 1.35 -8.10 -12.03
C ILE A 136 1.33 -8.28 -10.52
N ALA A 137 2.50 -8.20 -9.89
CA ALA A 137 2.59 -8.10 -8.43
C ALA A 137 2.17 -6.69 -7.99
N ALA A 138 1.31 -6.60 -6.98
CA ALA A 138 0.80 -5.32 -6.50
C ALA A 138 0.89 -5.23 -4.97
N VAL A 139 1.50 -4.16 -4.48
CA VAL A 139 1.60 -3.78 -3.07
C VAL A 139 2.53 -4.71 -2.27
N ASN A 140 2.07 -5.92 -1.94
CA ASN A 140 2.87 -6.89 -1.20
C ASN A 140 3.98 -7.46 -2.07
N ASP A 141 5.16 -7.60 -1.51
CA ASP A 141 6.28 -8.17 -2.23
C ASP A 141 6.14 -9.68 -2.42
N ILE A 142 6.62 -10.18 -3.54
CA ILE A 142 6.59 -11.58 -3.94
C ILE A 142 7.87 -11.89 -4.70
N ALA A 143 8.31 -13.14 -4.65
CA ALA A 143 9.44 -13.61 -5.46
C ALA A 143 9.22 -13.34 -6.95
N ASP A 144 10.27 -12.98 -7.67
CA ASP A 144 10.18 -12.39 -9.02
C ASP A 144 9.84 -13.40 -10.12
N THR A 145 9.93 -14.71 -9.84
CA THR A 145 9.71 -15.76 -10.83
C THR A 145 8.29 -15.70 -11.40
N GLY A 146 8.18 -15.59 -12.73
CA GLY A 146 6.91 -15.50 -13.43
C GLY A 146 6.22 -14.13 -13.38
N ILE A 147 6.78 -13.15 -12.68
CA ILE A 147 6.21 -11.80 -12.61
C ILE A 147 6.54 -11.00 -13.88
N THR A 148 5.51 -10.46 -14.53
CA THR A 148 5.67 -9.57 -15.70
C THR A 148 6.04 -8.16 -15.28
N ALA A 149 5.39 -7.67 -14.21
CA ALA A 149 5.69 -6.36 -13.63
C ALA A 149 5.33 -6.33 -12.13
N LYS A 150 5.97 -5.40 -11.42
CA LYS A 150 5.76 -5.15 -9.99
C LYS A 150 5.36 -3.68 -9.76
N VAL A 151 4.26 -3.48 -9.07
CA VAL A 151 3.77 -2.18 -8.60
C VAL A 151 3.81 -2.15 -7.10
N GLY A 152 4.69 -1.34 -6.54
CA GLY A 152 4.86 -1.25 -5.10
C GLY A 152 6.03 -0.36 -4.71
N VAL A 153 6.28 -0.29 -3.42
CA VAL A 153 7.42 0.40 -2.82
C VAL A 153 8.31 -0.60 -2.08
N SER A 154 9.53 -0.21 -1.76
CA SER A 154 10.40 -0.97 -0.86
C SER A 154 9.79 -1.01 0.55
N TRP A 155 9.41 -2.19 1.02
CA TRP A 155 8.95 -2.36 2.40
C TRP A 155 10.10 -2.18 3.40
N THR A 156 11.36 -2.38 2.99
CA THR A 156 12.53 -2.00 3.78
C THR A 156 12.55 -0.49 4.01
N ASP A 157 12.29 0.29 2.96
CA ASP A 157 12.25 1.75 3.08
C ASP A 157 11.03 2.24 3.89
N MET A 158 9.87 1.54 3.81
CA MET A 158 8.70 1.82 4.65
C MET A 158 9.04 1.63 6.14
N GLY A 159 9.66 0.49 6.49
CA GLY A 159 10.09 0.22 7.86
C GLY A 159 11.14 1.22 8.34
N ALA A 160 12.12 1.55 7.50
CA ALA A 160 13.11 2.56 7.81
C ALA A 160 12.49 3.96 8.00
N ALA A 161 11.49 4.33 7.21
CA ALA A 161 10.77 5.59 7.36
C ALA A 161 10.02 5.67 8.69
N ALA A 162 9.34 4.60 9.10
CA ALA A 162 8.68 4.51 10.40
C ALA A 162 9.67 4.60 11.57
N ALA A 163 10.79 3.89 11.48
CA ALA A 163 11.83 3.91 12.51
C ALA A 163 12.49 5.28 12.66
N ARG A 164 12.74 6.00 11.56
CA ARG A 164 13.32 7.36 11.60
C ARG A 164 12.47 8.34 12.41
N ILE A 165 11.15 8.19 12.42
CA ILE A 165 10.25 9.02 13.24
C ILE A 165 10.65 8.94 14.74
N ILE A 166 11.07 7.76 15.20
CA ILE A 166 11.54 7.53 16.57
C ILE A 166 13.02 7.92 16.71
N ALA A 167 13.86 7.45 15.78
CA ALA A 167 15.31 7.63 15.85
C ALA A 167 15.74 9.09 15.87
N GLU A 168 15.08 9.96 15.10
CA GLU A 168 15.36 11.41 15.06
C GLU A 168 15.03 12.12 16.38
N ARG A 169 14.04 11.61 17.13
CA ARG A 169 13.67 12.11 18.46
C ARG A 169 14.62 11.62 19.55
N HIS A 170 15.30 10.50 19.30
CA HIS A 170 16.15 9.80 20.27
C HIS A 170 17.52 9.48 19.67
N PRO A 171 18.36 10.51 19.38
CA PRO A 171 19.70 10.27 18.89
C PRO A 171 20.52 9.45 19.90
N LYS A 172 21.59 8.79 19.44
CA LYS A 172 22.39 7.83 20.24
C LYS A 172 22.86 8.34 21.60
N SER A 173 23.01 9.66 21.74
CA SER A 173 23.42 10.32 22.99
C SER A 173 22.26 10.58 23.98
N SER A 174 21.01 10.34 23.57
CA SER A 174 19.84 10.53 24.43
C SER A 174 19.67 9.36 25.41
N PRO A 175 18.89 9.54 26.49
CA PRO A 175 18.47 8.42 27.33
C PRO A 175 17.80 7.32 26.49
N PRO A 176 18.01 6.04 26.84
CA PRO A 176 17.41 4.94 26.12
C PRO A 176 15.88 4.95 26.27
N VAL A 177 15.18 4.63 25.17
CA VAL A 177 13.72 4.45 25.14
C VAL A 177 13.37 3.04 24.67
N LYS A 178 12.26 2.51 25.19
CA LYS A 178 11.76 1.14 24.95
C LYS A 178 10.69 1.15 23.87
N VAL A 179 10.86 0.33 22.86
CA VAL A 179 9.93 0.18 21.73
C VAL A 179 9.36 -1.24 21.71
N ALA A 180 8.05 -1.38 21.72
CA ALA A 180 7.39 -2.62 21.32
C ALA A 180 7.08 -2.55 19.83
N TRP A 181 7.53 -3.56 19.08
CA TRP A 181 7.42 -3.64 17.63
C TRP A 181 6.41 -4.70 17.18
N PHE A 182 5.51 -4.33 16.26
CA PHE A 182 4.40 -5.16 15.77
C PHE A 182 4.43 -5.20 14.23
N PRO A 183 5.32 -5.98 13.63
CA PRO A 183 5.56 -5.98 12.18
C PRO A 183 4.40 -6.51 11.35
N GLY A 184 3.50 -7.30 11.94
CA GLY A 184 2.41 -7.98 11.23
C GLY A 184 2.56 -9.51 11.20
N PRO A 185 1.92 -10.21 10.25
CA PRO A 185 1.98 -11.67 10.15
C PRO A 185 3.32 -12.12 9.57
N GLN A 186 4.07 -12.93 10.29
CA GLN A 186 5.46 -13.29 10.00
C GLN A 186 5.70 -13.85 8.59
N GLU A 187 4.74 -14.62 8.06
CA GLU A 187 4.84 -15.24 6.73
C GLU A 187 4.45 -14.31 5.55
N ALA A 188 3.94 -13.12 5.84
CA ALA A 188 3.56 -12.19 4.80
C ALA A 188 4.77 -11.66 4.02
N GLY A 189 4.60 -11.47 2.71
CA GLY A 189 5.69 -11.07 1.82
C GLY A 189 6.37 -9.75 2.15
N TRP A 190 5.69 -8.86 2.87
CA TRP A 190 6.21 -7.55 3.23
C TRP A 190 6.88 -7.49 4.63
N VAL A 191 6.49 -8.36 5.57
CA VAL A 191 6.86 -8.26 6.99
C VAL A 191 8.36 -8.36 7.23
N LYS A 192 9.05 -9.33 6.61
CA LYS A 192 10.49 -9.48 6.78
C LYS A 192 11.28 -8.26 6.34
N PHE A 193 10.80 -7.54 5.33
CA PHE A 193 11.45 -6.36 4.78
C PHE A 193 11.17 -5.13 5.65
N VAL A 194 9.92 -4.90 6.07
CA VAL A 194 9.60 -3.78 6.95
C VAL A 194 10.32 -3.91 8.28
N GLU A 195 10.43 -5.11 8.83
CA GLU A 195 11.17 -5.40 10.04
C GLU A 195 12.67 -5.10 9.88
N GLN A 196 13.30 -5.58 8.81
CA GLN A 196 14.70 -5.31 8.51
C GLN A 196 14.96 -3.80 8.42
N GLY A 197 14.13 -3.07 7.68
CA GLY A 197 14.24 -1.63 7.53
C GLY A 197 14.08 -0.89 8.85
N PHE A 198 13.10 -1.28 9.65
CA PHE A 198 12.84 -0.71 10.97
C PHE A 198 14.03 -0.92 11.92
N GLN A 199 14.51 -2.15 12.05
CA GLN A 199 15.65 -2.50 12.90
C GLN A 199 16.92 -1.75 12.49
N ASN A 200 17.24 -1.73 11.19
CA ASN A 200 18.43 -1.07 10.67
C ASN A 200 18.41 0.44 10.93
N ALA A 201 17.29 1.12 10.70
CA ALA A 201 17.18 2.56 10.92
C ALA A 201 17.16 2.94 12.40
N LEU A 202 16.65 2.05 13.27
CA LEU A 202 16.64 2.29 14.72
C LEU A 202 18.00 2.08 15.36
N ALA A 203 18.88 1.22 14.79
CA ALA A 203 20.16 0.83 15.38
C ALA A 203 21.13 2.00 15.64
N GLY A 204 20.99 3.12 14.91
CA GLY A 204 21.76 4.36 15.08
C GLY A 204 21.28 5.28 16.22
N SER A 205 20.20 4.92 16.91
CA SER A 205 19.55 5.72 17.95
C SER A 205 19.73 5.15 19.35
N SER A 206 19.18 5.82 20.37
CA SER A 206 19.08 5.29 21.74
C SER A 206 17.82 4.41 21.94
N ALA A 207 16.92 4.35 20.97
CA ALA A 207 15.73 3.52 21.04
C ALA A 207 16.08 2.04 20.88
N LYS A 208 15.40 1.19 21.68
CA LYS A 208 15.64 -0.26 21.68
C LYS A 208 14.32 -1.03 21.56
N ILE A 209 14.26 -1.96 20.64
CA ILE A 209 13.17 -2.93 20.57
C ILE A 209 13.32 -3.86 21.76
N VAL A 210 12.33 -3.85 22.65
CA VAL A 210 12.29 -4.69 23.88
C VAL A 210 11.26 -5.80 23.80
N ALA A 211 10.30 -5.71 22.88
CA ALA A 211 9.33 -6.75 22.55
C ALA A 211 9.01 -6.73 21.07
N THR A 212 8.81 -7.89 20.47
CA THR A 212 8.30 -8.04 19.10
C THR A 212 7.12 -9.01 19.13
N LYS A 213 5.97 -8.59 18.56
CA LYS A 213 4.74 -9.37 18.53
C LYS A 213 4.25 -9.54 17.11
N TYR A 214 4.23 -10.76 16.61
CA TYR A 214 3.72 -11.10 15.29
C TYR A 214 2.24 -11.49 15.34
N GLY A 215 1.46 -11.11 14.33
CA GLY A 215 0.07 -11.51 14.20
C GLY A 215 -0.60 -10.89 12.99
N ASP A 216 -1.72 -11.49 12.55
CA ASP A 216 -2.50 -11.00 11.42
C ASP A 216 -3.02 -9.57 11.69
N THR A 217 -3.25 -8.81 10.62
CA THR A 217 -3.69 -7.40 10.64
C THR A 217 -5.19 -7.24 10.98
N GLY A 218 -5.74 -8.17 11.75
CA GLY A 218 -7.07 -8.08 12.34
C GLY A 218 -7.06 -7.29 13.65
N ARG A 219 -8.00 -6.36 13.81
CA ARG A 219 -8.07 -5.48 14.98
C ARG A 219 -8.07 -6.23 16.32
N GLU A 220 -8.87 -7.29 16.46
CA GLU A 220 -8.98 -8.07 17.70
C GLU A 220 -7.64 -8.74 18.07
N ILE A 221 -6.94 -9.25 17.06
CA ILE A 221 -5.61 -9.85 17.25
C ILE A 221 -4.63 -8.79 17.74
N GLN A 222 -4.63 -7.60 17.11
CA GLN A 222 -3.71 -6.53 17.48
C GLN A 222 -4.03 -5.93 18.85
N VAL A 223 -5.29 -5.83 19.27
CA VAL A 223 -5.66 -5.44 20.64
C VAL A 223 -5.03 -6.37 21.66
N ARG A 224 -5.18 -7.69 21.48
CA ARG A 224 -4.58 -8.69 22.38
C ARG A 224 -3.06 -8.60 22.43
N LEU A 225 -2.40 -8.47 21.28
CA LEU A 225 -0.94 -8.35 21.21
C LEU A 225 -0.40 -7.08 21.89
N VAL A 226 -1.11 -5.96 21.77
CA VAL A 226 -0.77 -4.70 22.45
C VAL A 226 -0.95 -4.87 23.97
N GLU A 227 -2.03 -5.48 24.43
CA GLU A 227 -2.24 -5.76 25.85
C GLU A 227 -1.13 -6.66 26.41
N GLU A 228 -0.77 -7.75 25.72
CA GLU A 228 0.31 -8.63 26.10
C GLU A 228 1.66 -7.89 26.22
N ALA A 229 1.99 -7.02 25.26
CA ALA A 229 3.23 -6.24 25.31
C ALA A 229 3.28 -5.27 26.50
N LEU A 230 2.16 -4.63 26.81
CA LEU A 230 2.04 -3.72 27.97
C LEU A 230 2.09 -4.44 29.31
N ASP A 231 1.70 -5.72 29.35
CA ASP A 231 1.78 -6.54 30.57
C ASP A 231 3.21 -7.12 30.76
N GLU A 232 3.91 -7.39 29.66
CA GLU A 232 5.28 -7.95 29.69
C GLU A 232 6.37 -6.88 29.93
N VAL A 233 6.15 -5.66 29.43
CA VAL A 233 7.18 -4.60 29.44
C VAL A 233 6.70 -3.42 30.28
N ALA A 234 7.28 -3.27 31.47
CA ALA A 234 7.08 -2.07 32.27
C ALA A 234 7.73 -0.84 31.61
N ASP A 235 7.12 0.33 31.77
CA ASP A 235 7.65 1.62 31.32
C ASP A 235 8.00 1.62 29.82
N LEU A 236 7.05 1.15 29.00
CA LEU A 236 7.17 1.20 27.54
C LEU A 236 7.02 2.64 27.06
N ASP A 237 7.90 3.11 26.17
CA ASP A 237 7.86 4.46 25.61
C ASP A 237 7.10 4.51 24.28
N TYR A 238 7.25 3.45 23.45
CA TYR A 238 6.70 3.42 22.11
C TYR A 238 6.02 2.09 21.77
N ILE A 239 4.89 2.20 21.11
CA ILE A 239 4.27 1.13 20.31
C ILE A 239 4.45 1.50 18.84
N ALA A 240 5.15 0.68 18.07
CA ALA A 240 5.37 0.89 16.65
C ALA A 240 4.94 -0.36 15.87
N GLY A 241 4.31 -0.18 14.70
CA GLY A 241 3.91 -1.31 13.86
C GLY A 241 2.78 -1.02 12.90
N SER A 242 2.10 -2.07 12.47
CA SER A 242 1.05 -2.01 11.46
C SER A 242 -0.07 -1.02 11.80
N ALA A 243 -0.76 -0.51 10.79
CA ALA A 243 -1.87 0.42 11.04
C ALA A 243 -2.96 -0.15 11.97
N PRO A 244 -3.38 -1.44 11.87
CA PRO A 244 -4.26 -2.05 12.87
C PRO A 244 -3.67 -2.08 14.29
N THR A 245 -2.35 -2.25 14.44
CA THR A 245 -1.67 -2.13 15.74
C THR A 245 -1.80 -0.72 16.28
N ALA A 246 -1.48 0.29 15.48
CA ALA A 246 -1.58 1.68 15.89
C ALA A 246 -3.02 2.08 16.28
N GLU A 247 -4.02 1.60 15.54
CA GLU A 247 -5.43 1.78 15.86
C GLU A 247 -5.82 1.09 17.19
N ALA A 248 -5.37 -0.14 17.39
CA ALA A 248 -5.58 -0.90 18.63
C ALA A 248 -4.92 -0.18 19.82
N ALA A 249 -3.67 0.25 19.65
CA ALA A 249 -2.92 0.94 20.70
C ALA A 249 -3.61 2.22 21.19
N VAL A 250 -4.21 3.02 20.29
CA VAL A 250 -4.97 4.22 20.69
C VAL A 250 -6.09 3.86 21.68
N SER A 251 -6.80 2.77 21.44
CA SER A 251 -7.91 2.34 22.32
C SER A 251 -7.42 1.68 23.61
N VAL A 252 -6.42 0.83 23.54
CA VAL A 252 -5.85 0.11 24.70
C VAL A 252 -5.16 1.07 25.66
N LEU A 253 -4.31 1.97 25.15
CA LEU A 253 -3.62 2.97 25.98
C LEU A 253 -4.61 3.89 26.70
N ARG A 254 -5.68 4.32 26.00
CA ARG A 254 -6.73 5.11 26.63
C ARG A 254 -7.45 4.33 27.74
N ALA A 255 -7.78 3.06 27.53
CA ALA A 255 -8.43 2.23 28.52
C ALA A 255 -7.57 2.01 29.78
N ARG A 256 -6.24 1.99 29.60
CA ARG A 256 -5.26 1.82 30.71
C ARG A 256 -4.76 3.14 31.30
N GLY A 257 -5.18 4.30 30.78
CA GLY A 257 -4.72 5.62 31.25
C GLY A 257 -3.26 5.93 30.85
N LEU A 258 -2.72 5.27 29.83
CA LEU A 258 -1.34 5.36 29.37
C LEU A 258 -1.17 6.24 28.10
N GLN A 259 -2.24 6.85 27.60
CA GLN A 259 -2.29 7.58 26.33
C GLN A 259 -1.37 8.82 26.27
N ASP A 260 -0.89 9.31 27.39
CA ASP A 260 0.02 10.45 27.48
C ASP A 260 1.45 10.02 27.88
N GLN A 261 1.67 8.73 28.11
CA GLN A 261 2.95 8.12 28.49
C GLN A 261 3.58 7.32 27.34
N VAL A 262 2.77 6.54 26.63
CA VAL A 262 3.24 5.67 25.53
C VAL A 262 2.86 6.30 24.20
N GLN A 263 3.85 6.50 23.34
CA GLN A 263 3.70 7.09 22.02
C GLN A 263 3.45 6.02 20.96
N ILE A 264 2.76 6.38 19.87
CA ILE A 264 2.40 5.45 18.80
C ILE A 264 2.98 5.93 17.46
N VAL A 265 3.61 5.01 16.72
CA VAL A 265 4.04 5.19 15.33
C VAL A 265 3.45 4.06 14.47
N SER A 266 2.83 4.40 13.35
CA SER A 266 2.38 3.42 12.37
C SER A 266 3.42 3.26 11.25
N ASP A 267 3.52 2.07 10.66
CA ASP A 267 4.41 1.79 9.53
C ASP A 267 3.73 1.89 8.17
N TYR A 268 2.41 2.13 8.15
CA TYR A 268 1.65 2.55 6.96
C TYR A 268 0.35 3.28 7.33
N MET A 269 -0.23 3.97 6.35
CA MET A 269 -1.36 4.88 6.55
C MET A 269 -2.70 4.21 6.28
N THR A 270 -3.67 4.47 7.17
CA THR A 270 -5.09 4.16 7.00
C THR A 270 -5.94 5.34 7.48
N HIS A 271 -7.25 5.29 7.25
CA HIS A 271 -8.18 6.31 7.78
C HIS A 271 -8.12 6.45 9.30
N ALA A 272 -7.93 5.34 10.02
CA ALA A 272 -7.83 5.36 11.48
C ALA A 272 -6.52 6.01 11.93
N VAL A 273 -5.41 5.66 11.29
CA VAL A 273 -4.09 6.27 11.53
C VAL A 273 -4.11 7.76 11.21
N TYR A 274 -4.65 8.16 10.04
CA TYR A 274 -4.85 9.56 9.67
C TYR A 274 -5.57 10.35 10.77
N ARG A 275 -6.74 9.86 11.22
CA ARG A 275 -7.47 10.50 12.32
C ARG A 275 -6.69 10.50 13.64
N GLY A 276 -5.89 9.45 13.88
CA GLY A 276 -5.02 9.34 15.04
C GLY A 276 -3.95 10.43 15.07
N VAL A 277 -3.32 10.68 13.92
CA VAL A 277 -2.31 11.76 13.77
C VAL A 277 -2.96 13.13 13.99
N LEU A 278 -4.09 13.42 13.33
CA LEU A 278 -4.78 14.71 13.51
C LEU A 278 -5.23 14.98 14.96
N ARG A 279 -5.43 13.94 15.75
CA ARG A 279 -5.85 14.02 17.15
C ARG A 279 -4.70 13.91 18.16
N ASN A 280 -3.47 13.99 17.73
CA ASN A 280 -2.27 13.79 18.59
C ASN A 280 -2.27 12.45 19.35
N ARG A 281 -2.80 11.39 18.76
CA ARG A 281 -2.78 10.03 19.34
C ARG A 281 -1.74 9.13 18.66
N ILE A 282 -1.37 9.45 17.44
CA ILE A 282 -0.30 8.83 16.67
C ILE A 282 0.64 9.96 16.24
N ILE A 283 1.94 9.77 16.36
CA ILE A 283 2.94 10.82 16.07
C ILE A 283 2.98 11.11 14.57
N ALA A 284 3.19 10.08 13.77
CA ALA A 284 3.33 10.14 12.33
C ALA A 284 3.24 8.73 11.73
N THR A 285 3.16 8.68 10.41
CA THR A 285 3.13 7.43 9.62
C THR A 285 3.74 7.67 8.25
N PRO A 286 4.51 6.75 7.68
CA PRO A 286 4.75 6.73 6.25
C PRO A 286 3.47 6.36 5.50
N THR A 287 3.37 6.86 4.26
CA THR A 287 2.38 6.42 3.28
C THR A 287 3.07 6.09 1.95
N ASP A 288 2.65 5.00 1.38
CA ASP A 288 3.04 4.48 0.08
C ASP A 288 1.98 4.74 -0.99
N LEU A 289 1.05 5.65 -0.70
CA LEU A 289 -0.03 6.11 -1.59
C LEU A 289 -0.87 4.94 -2.14
N PRO A 290 -1.58 4.16 -1.32
CA PRO A 290 -2.24 2.93 -1.73
C PRO A 290 -3.33 3.11 -2.80
N VAL A 291 -4.00 4.26 -2.87
CA VAL A 291 -4.93 4.58 -3.98
C VAL A 291 -4.16 4.65 -5.30
N LEU A 292 -3.00 5.33 -5.31
CA LEU A 292 -2.16 5.41 -6.51
C LEU A 292 -1.60 4.03 -6.89
N GLN A 293 -1.18 3.21 -5.93
CA GLN A 293 -0.75 1.83 -6.22
C GLN A 293 -1.87 1.00 -6.85
N GLY A 294 -3.10 1.14 -6.37
CA GLY A 294 -4.26 0.49 -6.98
C GLY A 294 -4.48 0.93 -8.44
N ARG A 295 -4.39 2.24 -8.71
CA ARG A 295 -4.47 2.78 -10.07
C ARG A 295 -3.34 2.24 -10.96
N LEU A 296 -2.10 2.30 -10.49
CA LEU A 296 -0.93 1.80 -11.20
C LEU A 296 -1.04 0.30 -11.53
N ALA A 297 -1.55 -0.52 -10.62
CA ALA A 297 -1.68 -1.95 -10.84
C ALA A 297 -2.60 -2.26 -12.04
N ILE A 298 -3.71 -1.55 -12.18
CA ILE A 298 -4.61 -1.68 -13.34
C ILE A 298 -3.95 -1.14 -14.61
N GLU A 299 -3.37 0.05 -14.55
CA GLU A 299 -2.67 0.70 -15.67
C GLU A 299 -1.56 -0.19 -16.22
N VAL A 300 -0.71 -0.74 -15.35
CA VAL A 300 0.40 -1.63 -15.71
C VAL A 300 -0.12 -2.96 -16.29
N ALA A 301 -1.21 -3.51 -15.73
CA ALA A 301 -1.82 -4.72 -16.26
C ALA A 301 -2.31 -4.52 -17.71
N VAL A 302 -3.01 -3.41 -17.98
CA VAL A 302 -3.48 -3.07 -19.33
C VAL A 302 -2.31 -2.88 -20.28
N ARG A 303 -1.25 -2.16 -19.87
CA ARG A 303 -0.06 -2.00 -20.70
C ARG A 303 0.65 -3.31 -20.99
N ALA A 304 0.70 -4.22 -20.03
CA ALA A 304 1.29 -5.55 -20.22
C ALA A 304 0.52 -6.37 -21.27
N ILE A 305 -0.82 -6.41 -21.17
CA ILE A 305 -1.69 -7.05 -22.16
C ILE A 305 -1.46 -6.44 -23.57
N GLU A 306 -1.40 -5.11 -23.65
CA GLU A 306 -1.27 -4.38 -24.92
C GLU A 306 0.16 -4.28 -25.44
N LYS A 307 1.14 -4.90 -24.75
CA LYS A 307 2.57 -4.85 -25.08
C LYS A 307 3.12 -3.42 -25.14
N LYS A 308 2.59 -2.54 -24.28
CA LYS A 308 2.98 -1.12 -24.14
C LYS A 308 3.69 -0.85 -22.82
N LEU A 309 4.15 -1.90 -22.13
CA LEU A 309 4.84 -1.76 -20.84
C LEU A 309 6.12 -0.93 -21.01
N ARG A 310 6.27 0.15 -20.24
CA ARG A 310 7.44 1.04 -20.24
C ARG A 310 8.44 0.67 -19.15
N TYR A 311 7.92 0.33 -17.99
CA TYR A 311 8.68 -0.05 -16.81
C TYR A 311 8.06 -1.32 -16.23
N SER A 312 8.88 -2.31 -15.96
CA SER A 312 8.45 -3.57 -15.33
C SER A 312 8.45 -3.49 -13.80
N HIS A 313 9.01 -2.44 -13.20
CA HIS A 313 8.98 -2.21 -11.77
C HIS A 313 8.87 -0.70 -11.49
N LEU A 314 7.83 -0.29 -10.78
CA LEU A 314 7.58 1.11 -10.46
C LEU A 314 6.63 1.24 -9.26
N GLY A 315 6.70 2.37 -8.58
CA GLY A 315 5.79 2.69 -7.49
C GLY A 315 5.82 4.16 -7.09
N PRO A 316 4.96 4.58 -6.17
CA PRO A 316 4.99 5.92 -5.62
C PRO A 316 6.27 6.18 -4.81
N GLN A 317 6.57 7.46 -4.58
CA GLN A 317 7.54 7.84 -3.56
C GLN A 317 6.88 7.74 -2.18
N ILE A 318 7.56 7.10 -1.23
CA ILE A 318 7.13 7.07 0.18
C ILE A 318 7.14 8.50 0.74
N GLN A 319 6.07 8.88 1.42
CA GLN A 319 5.91 10.17 2.06
C GLN A 319 5.62 9.98 3.55
N ILE A 320 5.98 10.97 4.38
CA ILE A 320 5.62 10.98 5.79
C ILE A 320 4.40 11.87 6.00
N PHE A 321 3.42 11.34 6.69
CA PHE A 321 2.27 12.09 7.16
C PHE A 321 2.38 12.33 8.67
N ASP A 322 2.37 13.59 9.05
CA ASP A 322 2.33 14.09 10.42
C ASP A 322 1.37 15.27 10.52
N GLN A 323 1.31 15.92 11.68
CA GLN A 323 0.43 17.08 11.88
C GLN A 323 0.78 18.32 11.08
N GLN A 324 1.99 18.42 10.55
CA GLN A 324 2.44 19.55 9.74
C GLN A 324 2.20 19.31 8.25
N SER A 325 1.85 18.08 7.89
CA SER A 325 1.58 17.69 6.51
C SER A 325 0.29 18.33 5.99
N SER A 326 0.40 19.08 4.89
CA SER A 326 -0.72 19.87 4.33
C SER A 326 -1.00 19.58 2.85
N ASP A 327 -0.33 18.59 2.25
CA ASP A 327 -0.55 18.24 0.85
C ASP A 327 -1.85 17.44 0.66
N PRO A 328 -2.92 18.04 0.08
CA PRO A 328 -4.17 17.33 -0.17
C PRO A 328 -4.00 16.17 -1.17
N ASN A 329 -3.07 16.26 -2.12
CA ASN A 329 -2.85 15.20 -3.10
C ASN A 329 -2.31 13.93 -2.43
N MET A 330 -1.49 14.06 -1.38
CA MET A 330 -1.03 12.90 -0.60
C MET A 330 -2.22 12.14 0.00
N LEU A 331 -3.23 12.86 0.52
CA LEU A 331 -4.41 12.24 1.13
C LEU A 331 -5.29 11.56 0.08
N ASP A 332 -5.56 12.22 -1.03
CA ASP A 332 -6.39 11.68 -2.12
C ASP A 332 -5.75 10.45 -2.78
N LEU A 333 -4.42 10.40 -2.82
CA LEU A 333 -3.68 9.24 -3.33
C LEU A 333 -3.45 8.15 -2.28
N SER A 334 -3.69 8.45 -0.99
CA SER A 334 -3.54 7.48 0.11
C SER A 334 -4.85 6.87 0.57
N LEU A 335 -5.94 7.62 0.62
CA LEU A 335 -7.16 7.23 1.30
C LEU A 335 -8.37 7.22 0.35
N ALA A 336 -9.11 6.13 0.34
CA ALA A 336 -10.41 6.08 -0.33
C ALA A 336 -11.38 7.09 0.30
N PRO A 337 -12.38 7.60 -0.44
CA PRO A 337 -13.47 8.38 0.17
C PRO A 337 -14.16 7.57 1.28
N ALA A 338 -14.55 8.25 2.37
CA ALA A 338 -15.14 7.59 3.54
C ALA A 338 -16.42 6.78 3.25
N ALA A 339 -17.14 7.14 2.19
CA ALA A 339 -18.36 6.42 1.74
C ALA A 339 -18.06 5.28 0.76
N PHE A 340 -16.80 5.02 0.42
CA PHE A 340 -16.46 3.95 -0.52
C PHE A 340 -16.71 2.58 0.10
N ALA A 341 -17.47 1.75 -0.63
CA ALA A 341 -17.66 0.34 -0.33
C ALA A 341 -16.81 -0.52 -1.28
N PRO A 342 -16.26 -1.65 -0.81
CA PRO A 342 -15.41 -2.50 -1.65
C PRO A 342 -16.17 -3.04 -2.86
N VAL A 343 -15.49 -3.07 -4.01
CA VAL A 343 -16.03 -3.59 -5.26
C VAL A 343 -15.29 -4.88 -5.60
N PHE A 344 -16.01 -5.99 -5.58
CA PHE A 344 -15.47 -7.32 -5.91
C PHE A 344 -15.59 -7.64 -7.40
N GLU A 345 -16.52 -7.03 -8.10
CA GLU A 345 -16.70 -7.22 -9.51
C GLU A 345 -17.07 -5.88 -10.18
N LEU A 346 -16.34 -5.53 -11.21
CA LEU A 346 -16.63 -4.40 -12.07
C LEU A 346 -16.83 -4.91 -13.50
N ARG A 347 -18.01 -4.67 -14.05
CA ARG A 347 -18.34 -5.03 -15.45
C ARG A 347 -18.49 -3.75 -16.26
N MET A 348 -17.72 -3.67 -17.34
CA MET A 348 -17.88 -2.60 -18.33
C MET A 348 -18.77 -3.11 -19.47
N PRO A 349 -19.58 -2.25 -20.08
CA PRO A 349 -20.34 -2.62 -21.28
C PRO A 349 -19.40 -3.12 -22.39
N GLN A 350 -19.80 -4.19 -23.07
CA GLN A 350 -19.09 -4.74 -24.22
C GLN A 350 -19.28 -3.87 -25.44
#